data_e7c1e420f686ca3f60b6b15cde0f3abf
#
_entry.id   e7c1e420f686ca3f60b6b15cde0f3abf
#
_cell.length_a   1.000
_cell.length_b   1.000
_cell.length_c   1.000
_cell.angle_alpha   90.00
_cell.angle_beta   90.00
_cell.angle_gamma   90.00
#
_symmetry.space_group_name_H-M   'P 1'
#
loop_
_entity.id
_entity.type
_entity.pdbx_description
1 polymer ?
#
loop_
_entity_poly.entity_id
_entity_poly.type
_entity_poly.pdbx_seq_one_letter_code
_entity_poly.pdbx_strand_id
1 'polypeptide(L)'
;LYASGLSMAAMMSLVFFGTLSLQCAINTFGQDIIVAHTAARKITEFFMLPFSVMGVTMATYCGQNMGAGKKDRIRTGIRQALILTWIWSLGMILLSYTASPWLIWLVTGSKNPEVLSNASWYLKTDSLFYFAPAAISVLRNSLQGMGDHITPVFSSLIELIGKVICAFLLARIFQYWGIIMAEPIVWILMVIPLIIKTRRLL
;
A
#
# COMPACT_ATOMS: atom_id res chain seq x y z
N LEU A 1 -3.84 -6.47 24.92
CA LEU A 1 -2.45 -6.43 24.48
C LEU A 1 -2.10 -7.63 23.58
N TYR A 2 -2.28 -8.88 24.05
CA TYR A 2 -1.91 -10.07 23.27
C TYR A 2 -2.69 -10.17 21.95
N ALA A 3 -4.00 -9.96 21.95
CA ALA A 3 -4.82 -10.02 20.72
C ALA A 3 -4.39 -8.98 19.68
N SER A 4 -4.08 -7.75 20.12
CA SER A 4 -3.61 -6.69 19.23
C SER A 4 -2.23 -7.00 18.65
N GLY A 5 -1.30 -7.47 19.51
CA GLY A 5 0.05 -7.84 19.06
C GLY A 5 0.03 -9.02 18.07
N LEU A 6 -0.77 -10.07 18.34
CA LEU A 6 -0.90 -11.23 17.46
C LEU A 6 -1.54 -10.85 16.11
N SER A 7 -2.56 -9.98 16.14
CA SER A 7 -3.19 -9.46 14.92
C SER A 7 -2.20 -8.66 14.05
N MET A 8 -1.39 -7.79 14.67
CA MET A 8 -0.35 -7.05 13.93
C MET A 8 0.72 -7.97 13.33
N ALA A 9 1.19 -8.95 14.11
CA ALA A 9 2.16 -9.93 13.63
C ALA A 9 1.59 -10.75 12.46
N ALA A 10 0.35 -11.22 12.56
CA ALA A 10 -0.32 -11.95 11.49
C ALA A 10 -0.44 -11.10 10.22
N MET A 11 -0.87 -9.84 10.32
CA MET A 11 -0.96 -8.93 9.18
C MET A 11 0.39 -8.72 8.50
N MET A 12 1.44 -8.42 9.27
CA MET A 12 2.78 -8.20 8.72
C MET A 12 3.30 -9.46 8.01
N SER A 13 3.08 -10.65 8.59
CA SER A 13 3.46 -11.91 7.98
C SER A 13 2.74 -12.16 6.66
N LEU A 14 1.42 -11.93 6.61
CA LEU A 14 0.62 -12.09 5.39
C LEU A 14 1.10 -11.14 4.27
N VAL A 15 1.34 -9.86 4.60
CA VAL A 15 1.85 -8.88 3.65
C VAL A 15 3.23 -9.29 3.13
N PHE A 16 4.12 -9.76 4.03
CA PHE A 16 5.47 -10.19 3.66
C PHE A 16 5.45 -11.38 2.71
N PHE A 17 4.66 -12.43 3.00
CA PHE A 17 4.52 -13.58 2.10
C PHE A 17 3.92 -13.21 0.75
N GLY A 18 2.94 -12.30 0.71
CA GLY A 18 2.41 -11.77 -0.55
C GLY A 18 3.49 -11.06 -1.38
N THR A 19 4.31 -10.24 -0.74
CA THR A 19 5.42 -9.54 -1.39
C THR A 19 6.50 -10.50 -1.89
N LEU A 20 6.84 -11.54 -1.11
CA LEU A 20 7.76 -12.59 -1.56
C LEU A 20 7.26 -13.32 -2.81
N SER A 21 5.96 -13.61 -2.89
CA SER A 21 5.37 -14.25 -4.07
C SER A 21 5.54 -13.41 -5.33
N LEU A 22 5.33 -12.09 -5.24
CA LEU A 22 5.59 -11.17 -6.36
C LEU A 22 7.09 -11.12 -6.69
N GLN A 23 7.97 -11.08 -5.69
CA GLN A 23 9.41 -11.07 -5.91
C GLN A 23 9.89 -12.34 -6.61
N CYS A 24 9.35 -13.51 -6.26
CA CYS A 24 9.64 -14.75 -6.97
C CYS A 24 9.24 -14.67 -8.45
N ALA A 25 8.08 -14.10 -8.75
CA ALA A 25 7.65 -13.88 -10.13
C ALA A 25 8.57 -12.90 -10.88
N ILE A 26 8.98 -11.80 -10.25
CA ILE A 26 9.87 -10.80 -10.85
C ILE A 26 11.25 -11.41 -11.16
N ASN A 27 11.77 -12.28 -10.31
CA ASN A 27 13.08 -12.91 -10.51
C ASN A 27 13.13 -13.85 -11.75
N THR A 28 11.99 -14.14 -12.37
CA THR A 28 11.95 -14.88 -13.64
C THR A 28 12.17 -14.01 -14.87
N PHE A 29 12.16 -12.67 -14.70
CA PHE A 29 12.42 -11.72 -15.79
C PHE A 29 13.90 -11.36 -15.87
N GLY A 30 14.28 -10.71 -16.98
CA GLY A 30 15.67 -10.29 -17.20
C GLY A 30 16.18 -9.30 -16.15
N GLN A 31 17.50 -9.19 -16.05
CA GLN A 31 18.19 -8.39 -15.04
C GLN A 31 17.75 -6.91 -15.05
N ASP A 32 17.53 -6.32 -16.21
CA ASP A 32 17.10 -4.91 -16.34
C ASP A 32 15.70 -4.68 -15.74
N ILE A 33 14.79 -5.62 -15.89
CA ILE A 33 13.47 -5.56 -15.26
C ILE A 33 13.57 -5.69 -13.75
N ILE A 34 14.42 -6.59 -13.23
CA ILE A 34 14.63 -6.75 -11.78
C ILE A 34 15.18 -5.46 -11.17
N VAL A 35 16.18 -4.85 -11.80
CA VAL A 35 16.76 -3.59 -11.36
C VAL A 35 15.72 -2.46 -11.41
N ALA A 36 14.99 -2.34 -12.52
CA ALA A 36 13.94 -1.35 -12.69
C ALA A 36 12.84 -1.45 -11.63
N HIS A 37 12.34 -2.67 -11.41
CA HIS A 37 11.30 -2.94 -10.42
C HIS A 37 11.76 -2.64 -8.99
N THR A 38 12.97 -3.09 -8.63
CA THR A 38 13.53 -2.86 -7.30
C THR A 38 13.71 -1.36 -7.02
N ALA A 39 14.20 -0.60 -8.01
CA ALA A 39 14.35 0.84 -7.88
C ALA A 39 13.02 1.56 -7.72
N ALA A 40 12.03 1.24 -8.56
CA ALA A 40 10.71 1.82 -8.49
C ALA A 40 10.04 1.51 -7.14
N ARG A 41 10.13 0.28 -6.65
CA ARG A 41 9.61 -0.11 -5.33
C ARG A 41 10.24 0.69 -4.18
N LYS A 42 11.54 0.89 -4.18
CA LYS A 42 12.20 1.71 -3.15
C LYS A 42 11.67 3.15 -3.13
N ILE A 43 11.40 3.72 -4.31
CA ILE A 43 10.80 5.07 -4.42
C ILE A 43 9.36 5.04 -3.90
N THR A 44 8.56 4.05 -4.30
CA THR A 44 7.19 3.85 -3.83
C THR A 44 7.15 3.71 -2.29
N GLU A 45 8.01 2.88 -1.71
CA GLU A 45 8.11 2.69 -0.26
C GLU A 45 8.40 4.01 0.46
N PHE A 46 9.32 4.82 -0.08
CA PHE A 46 9.60 6.15 0.46
C PHE A 46 8.39 7.08 0.37
N PHE A 47 7.67 7.08 -0.75
CA PHE A 47 6.45 7.87 -0.92
C PHE A 47 5.33 7.45 0.03
N MET A 48 5.29 6.19 0.45
CA MET A 48 4.29 5.64 1.38
C MET A 48 4.61 5.86 2.86
N LEU A 49 5.80 6.32 3.23
CA LEU A 49 6.16 6.58 4.64
C LEU A 49 5.14 7.47 5.37
N PRO A 50 4.65 8.59 4.81
CA PRO A 50 3.65 9.41 5.48
C PRO A 50 2.32 8.68 5.73
N PHE A 51 1.95 7.72 4.88
CA PHE A 51 0.74 6.90 5.11
C PHE A 51 0.91 6.02 6.34
N SER A 52 2.09 5.41 6.52
CA SER A 52 2.41 4.58 7.69
C SER A 52 2.38 5.39 8.97
N VAL A 53 3.00 6.57 8.96
CA VAL A 53 3.01 7.49 10.12
C VAL A 53 1.58 7.93 10.47
N MET A 54 0.79 8.32 9.46
CA MET A 54 -0.61 8.68 9.66
C MET A 54 -1.42 7.50 10.21
N GLY A 55 -1.16 6.29 9.74
CA GLY A 55 -1.80 5.08 10.25
C GLY A 55 -1.56 4.90 11.75
N VAL A 56 -0.31 4.93 12.20
CA VAL A 56 0.04 4.80 13.63
C VAL A 56 -0.59 5.91 14.48
N THR A 57 -0.57 7.14 13.97
CA THR A 57 -1.24 8.29 14.61
C THR A 57 -2.73 8.02 14.79
N MET A 58 -3.39 7.51 13.74
CA MET A 58 -4.82 7.22 13.77
C MET A 58 -5.17 6.05 14.70
N ALA A 59 -4.31 5.04 14.83
CA ALA A 59 -4.52 3.97 15.82
C ALA A 59 -4.61 4.53 17.24
N THR A 60 -3.67 5.37 17.63
CA THR A 60 -3.64 6.02 18.93
C THR A 60 -4.82 6.96 19.14
N TYR A 61 -5.09 7.83 18.17
CA TYR A 61 -6.18 8.80 18.19
C TYR A 61 -7.55 8.11 18.34
N CYS A 62 -7.81 7.10 17.52
CA CYS A 62 -9.07 6.35 17.54
C CYS A 62 -9.23 5.56 18.84
N GLY A 63 -8.15 4.94 19.35
CA GLY A 63 -8.19 4.21 20.62
C GLY A 63 -8.56 5.11 21.80
N GLN A 64 -7.93 6.27 21.91
CA GLN A 64 -8.22 7.23 22.99
C GLN A 64 -9.66 7.77 22.90
N ASN A 65 -10.12 8.15 21.71
CA ASN A 65 -11.47 8.70 21.55
C ASN A 65 -12.55 7.61 21.69
N MET A 66 -12.26 6.36 21.32
CA MET A 66 -13.17 5.22 21.53
C MET A 66 -13.34 4.93 23.01
N GLY A 67 -12.25 4.91 23.79
CA GLY A 67 -12.30 4.77 25.25
C GLY A 67 -13.05 5.91 25.94
N ALA A 68 -13.04 7.11 25.36
CA ALA A 68 -13.78 8.27 25.84
C ALA A 68 -15.24 8.35 25.31
N GLY A 69 -15.69 7.40 24.51
CA GLY A 69 -17.04 7.39 23.91
C GLY A 69 -17.28 8.46 22.83
N LYS A 70 -16.22 9.11 22.33
CA LYS A 70 -16.32 10.28 21.41
C LYS A 70 -16.27 9.87 19.94
N LYS A 71 -17.27 9.15 19.45
CA LYS A 71 -17.32 8.64 18.07
C LYS A 71 -17.29 9.74 17.00
N ASP A 72 -17.89 10.89 17.24
CA ASP A 72 -17.88 12.00 16.28
C ASP A 72 -16.47 12.55 16.04
N ARG A 73 -15.62 12.56 17.08
CA ARG A 73 -14.21 12.91 16.93
C ARG A 73 -13.47 11.90 16.07
N ILE A 74 -13.74 10.60 16.24
CA ILE A 74 -13.12 9.55 15.42
C ILE A 74 -13.51 9.76 13.94
N ARG A 75 -14.79 9.97 13.65
CA ARG A 75 -15.27 10.22 12.29
C ARG A 75 -14.59 11.43 11.65
N THR A 76 -14.50 12.53 12.39
CA THR A 76 -13.83 13.76 11.93
C THR A 76 -12.34 13.53 11.71
N GLY A 77 -11.66 12.86 12.65
CA GLY A 77 -10.23 12.56 12.54
C GLY A 77 -9.90 11.67 11.34
N ILE A 78 -10.68 10.60 11.11
CA ILE A 78 -10.50 9.75 9.92
C ILE A 78 -10.66 10.56 8.64
N ARG A 79 -11.69 11.42 8.55
CA ARG A 79 -11.89 12.27 7.37
C ARG A 79 -10.70 13.20 7.14
N GLN A 80 -10.21 13.86 8.17
CA GLN A 80 -9.04 14.75 8.07
C GLN A 80 -7.77 14.01 7.68
N ALA A 81 -7.53 12.83 8.27
CA ALA A 81 -6.40 11.99 7.94
C ALA A 81 -6.44 11.53 6.46
N LEU A 82 -7.61 11.14 5.96
CA LEU A 82 -7.79 10.79 4.54
C LEU A 82 -7.51 12.00 3.63
N ILE A 83 -8.02 13.18 3.95
CA ILE A 83 -7.76 14.38 3.15
C ILE A 83 -6.27 14.68 3.10
N LEU A 84 -5.57 14.67 4.23
CA LEU A 84 -4.14 14.94 4.29
C LEU A 84 -3.31 13.93 3.50
N THR A 85 -3.61 12.64 3.65
CA THR A 85 -2.90 11.59 2.90
C THR A 85 -3.21 11.62 1.41
N TRP A 86 -4.40 12.04 1.01
CA TRP A 86 -4.77 12.20 -0.40
C TRP A 86 -4.12 13.43 -1.04
N ILE A 87 -3.99 14.54 -0.29
CA ILE A 87 -3.20 15.70 -0.76
C ILE A 87 -1.75 15.28 -1.00
N TRP A 88 -1.17 14.51 -0.07
CA TRP A 88 0.17 13.93 -0.26
C TRP A 88 0.24 13.03 -1.49
N SER A 89 -0.76 12.15 -1.68
CA SER A 89 -0.85 11.27 -2.86
C SER A 89 -0.84 12.07 -4.17
N LEU A 90 -1.60 13.18 -4.25
CA LEU A 90 -1.59 14.07 -5.42
C LEU A 90 -0.20 14.65 -5.69
N GLY A 91 0.52 15.07 -4.65
CA GLY A 91 1.89 15.54 -4.77
C GLY A 91 2.83 14.47 -5.32
N MET A 92 2.70 13.22 -4.83
CA MET A 92 3.52 12.10 -5.30
C MET A 92 3.17 11.65 -6.72
N ILE A 93 1.90 11.72 -7.11
CA ILE A 93 1.48 11.50 -8.50
C ILE A 93 2.18 12.53 -9.42
N LEU A 94 2.06 13.82 -9.08
CA LEU A 94 2.69 14.88 -9.87
C LEU A 94 4.20 14.67 -9.98
N LEU A 95 4.86 14.34 -8.87
CA LEU A 95 6.30 14.08 -8.83
C LEU A 95 6.67 12.85 -9.69
N SER A 96 5.87 11.78 -9.65
CA SER A 96 6.07 10.58 -10.46
C SER A 96 5.97 10.86 -11.95
N TYR A 97 5.04 11.73 -12.37
CA TYR A 97 4.86 12.06 -13.78
C TYR A 97 5.91 13.02 -14.31
N THR A 98 6.42 13.93 -13.49
CA THR A 98 7.38 14.97 -13.91
C THR A 98 8.83 14.54 -13.74
N ALA A 99 9.16 13.79 -12.70
CA ALA A 99 10.54 13.53 -12.28
C ALA A 99 10.93 12.04 -12.22
N SER A 100 10.09 11.10 -12.67
CA SER A 100 10.39 9.67 -12.53
C SER A 100 11.75 9.25 -13.09
N PRO A 101 12.23 9.67 -14.27
CA PRO A 101 13.56 9.26 -14.78
C PRO A 101 14.70 9.73 -13.87
N TRP A 102 14.59 10.95 -13.33
CA TRP A 102 15.57 11.51 -12.42
C TRP A 102 15.58 10.77 -11.06
N LEU A 103 14.41 10.48 -10.51
CA LEU A 103 14.29 9.72 -9.26
C LEU A 103 14.90 8.33 -9.39
N ILE A 104 14.64 7.65 -10.52
CA ILE A 104 15.17 6.32 -10.79
C ILE A 104 16.67 6.36 -10.96
N TRP A 105 17.18 7.34 -11.72
CA TRP A 105 18.62 7.56 -11.84
C TRP A 105 19.28 7.80 -10.48
N LEU A 106 18.68 8.60 -9.62
CA LEU A 106 19.20 8.88 -8.27
C LEU A 106 19.35 7.60 -7.42
N VAL A 107 18.40 6.66 -7.57
CA VAL A 107 18.40 5.41 -6.79
C VAL A 107 19.31 4.34 -7.40
N THR A 108 19.38 4.26 -8.72
CA THR A 108 20.12 3.20 -9.43
C THR A 108 21.52 3.61 -9.87
N GLY A 109 21.77 4.91 -10.09
CA GLY A 109 22.94 5.39 -10.82
C GLY A 109 22.95 4.99 -12.31
N SER A 110 21.97 4.20 -12.77
CA SER A 110 21.92 3.67 -14.13
C SER A 110 21.40 4.71 -15.12
N LYS A 111 22.04 4.75 -16.30
CA LYS A 111 21.57 5.50 -17.47
C LYS A 111 20.98 4.58 -18.55
N ASN A 112 20.81 3.28 -18.25
CA ASN A 112 20.23 2.32 -19.20
C ASN A 112 18.79 2.75 -19.53
N PRO A 113 18.46 3.02 -20.81
CA PRO A 113 17.12 3.47 -21.21
C PRO A 113 16.02 2.46 -20.86
N GLU A 114 16.31 1.16 -20.92
CA GLU A 114 15.35 0.11 -20.60
C GLU A 114 14.98 0.12 -19.11
N VAL A 115 15.97 0.24 -18.22
CA VAL A 115 15.75 0.36 -16.78
C VAL A 115 14.94 1.61 -16.45
N LEU A 116 15.34 2.76 -17.03
CA LEU A 116 14.65 4.03 -16.80
C LEU A 116 13.20 3.99 -17.29
N SER A 117 12.94 3.39 -18.46
CA SER A 117 11.62 3.28 -19.03
C SER A 117 10.72 2.37 -18.18
N ASN A 118 11.14 1.13 -17.91
CA ASN A 118 10.35 0.16 -17.15
C ASN A 118 10.03 0.64 -15.74
N ALA A 119 11.01 1.22 -15.04
CA ALA A 119 10.81 1.77 -13.71
C ALA A 119 9.91 3.02 -13.72
N SER A 120 10.02 3.89 -14.75
CA SER A 120 9.13 5.05 -14.90
C SER A 120 7.69 4.63 -15.16
N TRP A 121 7.47 3.61 -15.98
CA TRP A 121 6.15 3.06 -16.21
C TRP A 121 5.53 2.49 -14.93
N TYR A 122 6.31 1.70 -14.18
CA TYR A 122 5.87 1.20 -12.88
C TYR A 122 5.44 2.36 -11.97
N LEU A 123 6.33 3.32 -11.76
CA LEU A 123 6.12 4.41 -10.81
C LEU A 123 4.91 5.29 -11.18
N LYS A 124 4.72 5.58 -12.48
CA LYS A 124 3.59 6.35 -12.99
C LYS A 124 2.26 5.59 -12.83
N THR A 125 2.24 4.31 -13.17
CA THR A 125 1.03 3.49 -13.06
C THR A 125 0.64 3.29 -11.60
N ASP A 126 1.60 2.92 -10.75
CA ASP A 126 1.39 2.64 -9.35
C ASP A 126 0.91 3.89 -8.58
N SER A 127 1.52 5.04 -8.87
CA SER A 127 1.18 6.31 -8.20
C SER A 127 -0.26 6.76 -8.41
N LEU A 128 -0.89 6.46 -9.53
CA LEU A 128 -2.31 6.79 -9.79
C LEU A 128 -3.26 6.18 -8.74
N PHE A 129 -2.85 5.07 -8.15
CA PHE A 129 -3.65 4.34 -7.18
C PHE A 129 -3.31 4.65 -5.73
N TYR A 130 -2.40 5.58 -5.43
CA TYR A 130 -1.94 5.89 -4.06
C TYR A 130 -3.04 6.33 -3.10
N PHE A 131 -4.19 6.76 -3.59
CA PHE A 131 -5.37 7.02 -2.77
C PHE A 131 -5.86 5.77 -2.02
N ALA A 132 -5.69 4.59 -2.62
CA ALA A 132 -6.11 3.33 -2.01
C ALA A 132 -5.20 2.91 -0.84
N PRO A 133 -3.85 2.78 -0.98
CA PRO A 133 -2.98 2.46 0.15
C PRO A 133 -2.99 3.54 1.24
N ALA A 134 -3.19 4.82 0.89
CA ALA A 134 -3.43 5.88 1.87
C ALA A 134 -4.67 5.58 2.72
N ALA A 135 -5.80 5.26 2.08
CA ALA A 135 -7.03 4.89 2.77
C ALA A 135 -6.89 3.58 3.57
N ILE A 136 -6.21 2.57 3.02
CA ILE A 136 -5.93 1.31 3.72
C ILE A 136 -5.16 1.59 5.01
N SER A 137 -4.11 2.38 4.96
CA SER A 137 -3.29 2.68 6.15
C SER A 137 -4.11 3.40 7.23
N VAL A 138 -4.85 4.45 6.86
CA VAL A 138 -5.69 5.20 7.79
C VAL A 138 -6.79 4.31 8.38
N LEU A 139 -7.56 3.60 7.56
CA LEU A 139 -8.72 2.84 8.02
C LEU A 139 -8.33 1.58 8.80
N ARG A 140 -7.31 0.83 8.34
CA ARG A 140 -6.80 -0.36 8.98
C ARG A 140 -6.34 -0.07 10.41
N ASN A 141 -5.52 0.95 10.58
CA ASN A 141 -5.01 1.34 11.89
C ASN A 141 -6.09 1.98 12.77
N SER A 142 -7.03 2.75 12.20
CA SER A 142 -8.19 3.27 12.93
C SER A 142 -9.05 2.14 13.51
N LEU A 143 -9.34 1.10 12.72
CA LEU A 143 -10.09 -0.07 13.16
C LEU A 143 -9.37 -0.81 14.29
N GLN A 144 -8.05 -1.00 14.17
CA GLN A 144 -7.25 -1.58 15.25
C GLN A 144 -7.31 -0.74 16.53
N GLY A 145 -7.19 0.57 16.42
CA GLY A 145 -7.33 1.48 17.55
C GLY A 145 -8.71 1.41 18.21
N MET A 146 -9.77 1.18 17.43
CA MET A 146 -11.13 0.98 17.94
C MET A 146 -11.40 -0.43 18.48
N GLY A 147 -10.39 -1.32 18.48
CA GLY A 147 -10.51 -2.70 19.01
C GLY A 147 -10.96 -3.74 17.98
N ASP A 148 -11.15 -3.39 16.73
CA ASP A 148 -11.40 -4.37 15.67
C ASP A 148 -10.07 -4.90 15.13
N HIS A 149 -9.76 -6.14 15.50
CA HIS A 149 -8.54 -6.82 15.08
C HIS A 149 -8.76 -7.80 13.91
N ILE A 150 -10.02 -8.12 13.61
CA ILE A 150 -10.38 -9.14 12.61
C ILE A 150 -10.38 -8.54 11.21
N THR A 151 -11.05 -7.41 11.02
CA THR A 151 -11.16 -6.77 9.69
C THR A 151 -9.80 -6.38 9.09
N PRO A 152 -8.84 -5.81 9.85
CA PRO A 152 -7.49 -5.57 9.39
C PRO A 152 -6.76 -6.85 8.92
N VAL A 153 -6.86 -7.95 9.67
CA VAL A 153 -6.26 -9.24 9.28
C VAL A 153 -6.91 -9.79 8.01
N PHE A 154 -8.23 -9.72 7.91
CA PHE A 154 -8.96 -10.14 6.71
C PHE A 154 -8.55 -9.32 5.48
N SER A 155 -8.36 -8.01 5.60
CA SER A 155 -7.83 -7.17 4.53
C SER A 155 -6.42 -7.60 4.11
N SER A 156 -5.55 -8.01 5.05
CA SER A 156 -4.21 -8.54 4.74
C SER A 156 -4.25 -9.93 4.10
N LEU A 157 -5.24 -10.74 4.43
CA LEU A 157 -5.47 -12.02 3.76
C LEU A 157 -5.86 -11.82 2.27
N ILE A 158 -6.71 -10.82 1.99
CA ILE A 158 -7.03 -10.41 0.61
C ILE A 158 -5.75 -9.99 -0.11
N GLU A 159 -4.86 -9.25 0.56
CA GLU A 159 -3.57 -8.84 0.01
C GLU A 159 -2.72 -10.06 -0.39
N LEU A 160 -2.52 -11.00 0.52
CA LEU A 160 -1.76 -12.21 0.25
C LEU A 160 -2.33 -12.98 -0.95
N ILE A 161 -3.62 -13.32 -0.89
CA ILE A 161 -4.29 -14.11 -1.93
C ILE A 161 -4.22 -13.37 -3.28
N GLY A 162 -4.51 -12.07 -3.28
CA GLY A 162 -4.47 -11.25 -4.47
C GLY A 162 -3.08 -11.19 -5.10
N LYS A 163 -2.03 -10.95 -4.30
CA LYS A 163 -0.64 -10.92 -4.79
C LYS A 163 -0.20 -12.29 -5.33
N VAL A 164 -0.56 -13.38 -4.66
CA VAL A 164 -0.26 -14.74 -5.15
C VAL A 164 -0.96 -15.01 -6.49
N ILE A 165 -2.26 -14.71 -6.59
CA ILE A 165 -3.01 -14.88 -7.85
C ILE A 165 -2.38 -14.03 -8.96
N CYS A 166 -2.08 -12.76 -8.70
CA CYS A 166 -1.45 -11.87 -9.66
C CYS A 166 -0.07 -12.36 -10.09
N ALA A 167 0.75 -12.83 -9.14
CA ALA A 167 2.09 -13.36 -9.43
C ALA A 167 2.05 -14.58 -10.36
N PHE A 168 1.09 -15.49 -10.16
CA PHE A 168 1.03 -16.73 -10.93
C PHE A 168 0.18 -16.63 -12.21
N LEU A 169 -0.92 -15.86 -12.21
CA LEU A 169 -1.84 -15.73 -13.35
C LEU A 169 -1.52 -14.52 -14.22
N LEU A 170 -1.51 -13.31 -13.64
CA LEU A 170 -1.33 -12.09 -14.42
C LEU A 170 0.09 -11.98 -14.97
N ALA A 171 1.11 -12.43 -14.24
CA ALA A 171 2.48 -12.44 -14.73
C ALA A 171 2.67 -13.38 -15.94
N ARG A 172 1.92 -14.49 -16.01
CA ARG A 172 1.96 -15.40 -17.17
C ARG A 172 1.29 -14.82 -18.40
N ILE A 173 0.18 -14.07 -18.24
CA ILE A 173 -0.62 -13.56 -19.35
C ILE A 173 -0.06 -12.23 -19.84
N PHE A 174 0.25 -11.32 -18.95
CA PHE A 174 0.63 -9.95 -19.23
C PHE A 174 2.11 -9.64 -18.93
N GLN A 175 2.90 -10.67 -18.60
CA GLN A 175 4.31 -10.53 -18.28
C GLN A 175 4.54 -9.45 -17.19
N TYR A 176 5.50 -8.55 -17.37
CA TYR A 176 5.84 -7.51 -16.38
C TYR A 176 4.67 -6.56 -16.10
N TRP A 177 3.80 -6.28 -17.08
CA TRP A 177 2.60 -5.48 -16.87
C TRP A 177 1.63 -6.10 -15.87
N GLY A 178 1.51 -7.42 -15.87
CA GLY A 178 0.69 -8.14 -14.89
C GLY A 178 1.20 -7.95 -13.45
N ILE A 179 2.51 -7.81 -13.28
CA ILE A 179 3.12 -7.52 -11.97
C ILE A 179 2.89 -6.08 -11.55
N ILE A 180 3.03 -5.12 -12.47
CA ILE A 180 2.76 -3.69 -12.21
C ILE A 180 1.32 -3.49 -11.72
N MET A 181 0.35 -4.15 -12.35
CA MET A 181 -1.06 -4.02 -12.00
C MET A 181 -1.47 -4.82 -10.76
N ALA A 182 -0.61 -5.69 -10.24
CA ALA A 182 -0.93 -6.54 -9.09
C ALA A 182 -1.24 -5.71 -7.83
N GLU A 183 -0.40 -4.77 -7.47
CA GLU A 183 -0.60 -3.94 -6.27
C GLU A 183 -1.83 -3.03 -6.39
N PRO A 184 -2.04 -2.26 -7.48
CA PRO A 184 -3.25 -1.47 -7.67
C PRO A 184 -4.57 -2.26 -7.53
N ILE A 185 -4.65 -3.43 -8.17
CA ILE A 185 -5.84 -4.28 -8.10
C ILE A 185 -6.09 -4.75 -6.67
N VAL A 186 -5.05 -5.21 -6.02
CA VAL A 186 -5.12 -5.72 -4.65
C VAL A 186 -5.51 -4.62 -3.67
N TRP A 187 -4.97 -3.41 -3.79
CA TRP A 187 -5.32 -2.28 -2.92
C TRP A 187 -6.80 -1.89 -3.03
N ILE A 188 -7.37 -1.90 -4.24
CA ILE A 188 -8.80 -1.64 -4.43
C ILE A 188 -9.64 -2.69 -3.70
N LEU A 189 -9.27 -3.97 -3.79
CA LEU A 189 -9.99 -5.03 -3.10
C LEU A 189 -9.86 -4.94 -1.56
N MET A 190 -8.67 -4.59 -1.07
CA MET A 190 -8.39 -4.47 0.36
C MET A 190 -9.16 -3.33 1.04
N VAL A 191 -9.38 -2.22 0.35
CA VAL A 191 -10.02 -1.05 0.94
C VAL A 191 -11.52 -1.27 1.19
N ILE A 192 -12.17 -2.14 0.42
CA ILE A 192 -13.61 -2.39 0.49
C ILE A 192 -14.07 -2.84 1.89
N PRO A 193 -13.56 -3.94 2.47
CA PRO A 193 -13.97 -4.39 3.79
C PRO A 193 -13.66 -3.36 4.88
N LEU A 194 -12.58 -2.61 4.75
CA LEU A 194 -12.19 -1.57 5.70
C LEU A 194 -13.20 -0.42 5.71
N ILE A 195 -13.65 0.05 4.53
CA ILE A 195 -14.67 1.09 4.41
C ILE A 195 -16.00 0.61 5.00
N ILE A 196 -16.45 -0.59 4.62
CA ILE A 196 -17.72 -1.16 5.09
C ILE A 196 -17.74 -1.25 6.61
N LYS A 197 -16.67 -1.79 7.19
CA LYS A 197 -16.59 -1.95 8.65
C LYS A 197 -16.50 -0.62 9.39
N THR A 198 -15.71 0.31 8.90
CA THR A 198 -15.60 1.65 9.51
C THR A 198 -16.94 2.38 9.52
N ARG A 199 -17.70 2.32 8.42
CA ARG A 199 -19.06 2.91 8.34
C ARG A 199 -20.07 2.26 9.28
N ARG A 200 -19.89 0.97 9.59
CA ARG A 200 -20.80 0.25 10.53
C ARG A 200 -20.50 0.54 12.00
N LEU A 201 -19.26 0.89 12.34
CA LEU A 201 -18.83 1.16 13.71
C LEU A 201 -19.08 2.61 14.14
N LEU A 202 -19.03 3.54 13.19
CA LEU A 202 -19.19 4.98 13.37
C LEU A 202 -20.55 5.48 12.89
#